data_8eb0151db947756afa40857be4015d19
#
_entry.id   8eb0151db947756afa40857be4015d19
#
_cell.length_a   1.000
_cell.length_b   1.000
_cell.length_c   1.000
_cell.angle_alpha   90.00
_cell.angle_beta   90.00
_cell.angle_gamma   90.00
#
_symmetry.space_group_name_H-M   'P 1'
#
loop_
_entity.id
_entity.type
_entity.pdbx_description
1 polymer ?
#
loop_
_entity_poly.entity_id
_entity_poly.type
_entity_poly.pdbx_seq_one_letter_code
_entity_poly.pdbx_strand_id
1 'polypeptide(L)'
;MTDPTEIREKIQVAEALALAYSKRGLGYFLDRIVIDAGEPRRFGECADPWQRELIAPMLPAIDDLAGLSTGYSGPRRFMQILARGHNKSSLEAWIAAFLLRFSVRAIKGYVLAADRDQGRLIIQAMEDLLRLNPWLAKELVVSKNVITGPAGFIEVLPCDAGSMMGLRGNFYIADEFVHWKNQKAWTSMVTGLRKVRPTVFVAITNAGLIDSWQHTAFTEACARPKTWAVFHRPGTLATWLDRKGIEEDKALVPPSEAKRLYDNEWIDPAEEHDYLRRYEVDACARLGADLGLLYRPRRQVGVDNYVAAIDYGPRRDRTALVVLHEDTNRVVLVDRLDVWQGSSGKPIQVQAVEDWIRDVQARFAPRVFVVDPFQMEGTIQWMERQGIPVEAFKSRAGQGNYEMAQHLRALVVERRLAWYPEAGDLPEDSLADELAMLRVRRMNYGYRFDHENQRHDDRAVAIGMAALTARSFPAQQFVMPRLL
;
A
#
# COMPACT_ATOMS: atom_id res chain seq x y z
N MET A 1 -19.46 -33.13 -37.03
CA MET A 1 -19.03 -34.28 -36.23
C MET A 1 -17.53 -34.35 -36.36
N THR A 2 -16.79 -34.23 -35.26
CA THR A 2 -15.30 -34.34 -35.29
C THR A 2 -14.94 -35.80 -35.57
N ASP A 3 -14.02 -36.04 -36.51
CA ASP A 3 -13.56 -37.37 -36.92
C ASP A 3 -13.06 -38.16 -35.67
N PRO A 4 -13.54 -39.40 -35.46
CA PRO A 4 -13.09 -40.24 -34.36
C PRO A 4 -11.56 -40.45 -34.33
N THR A 5 -10.91 -40.37 -35.47
CA THR A 5 -9.44 -40.47 -35.62
C THR A 5 -8.76 -39.21 -35.02
N GLU A 6 -9.27 -38.04 -35.32
CA GLU A 6 -8.77 -36.76 -34.76
C GLU A 6 -8.95 -36.68 -33.25
N ILE A 7 -10.03 -37.24 -32.74
CA ILE A 7 -10.29 -37.32 -31.28
C ILE A 7 -9.26 -38.26 -30.63
N ARG A 8 -8.99 -39.43 -31.23
CA ARG A 8 -7.98 -40.38 -30.71
C ARG A 8 -6.57 -39.78 -30.71
N GLU A 9 -6.17 -39.10 -31.77
CA GLU A 9 -4.87 -38.44 -31.83
C GLU A 9 -4.74 -37.34 -30.76
N LYS A 10 -5.77 -36.54 -30.57
CA LYS A 10 -5.79 -35.53 -29.52
C LYS A 10 -5.71 -36.11 -28.10
N ILE A 11 -6.34 -37.26 -27.87
CA ILE A 11 -6.24 -38.00 -26.61
C ILE A 11 -4.83 -38.53 -26.39
N GLN A 12 -4.22 -39.16 -27.39
CA GLN A 12 -2.86 -39.70 -27.33
C GLN A 12 -1.81 -38.58 -27.08
N VAL A 13 -1.96 -37.44 -27.74
CA VAL A 13 -1.09 -36.26 -27.48
C VAL A 13 -1.27 -35.73 -26.06
N ALA A 14 -2.49 -35.65 -25.55
CA ALA A 14 -2.76 -35.23 -24.19
C ALA A 14 -2.18 -36.20 -23.14
N GLU A 15 -2.30 -37.50 -23.36
CA GLU A 15 -1.72 -38.55 -22.51
C GLU A 15 -0.19 -38.52 -22.53
N ALA A 16 0.42 -38.34 -23.70
CA ALA A 16 1.87 -38.22 -23.84
C ALA A 16 2.40 -36.94 -23.14
N LEU A 17 1.69 -35.84 -23.26
CA LEU A 17 2.00 -34.60 -22.53
C LEU A 17 1.85 -34.78 -21.01
N ALA A 18 0.75 -35.38 -20.56
CA ALA A 18 0.54 -35.68 -19.14
C ALA A 18 1.64 -36.56 -18.56
N LEU A 19 2.04 -37.59 -19.30
CA LEU A 19 3.15 -38.48 -18.94
C LEU A 19 4.50 -37.74 -18.92
N ALA A 20 4.75 -36.84 -19.86
CA ALA A 20 5.95 -36.02 -19.89
C ALA A 20 6.03 -35.06 -18.68
N TYR A 21 4.93 -34.42 -18.32
CA TYR A 21 4.87 -33.57 -17.13
C TYR A 21 5.04 -34.37 -15.83
N SER A 22 4.36 -35.52 -15.70
CA SER A 22 4.50 -36.38 -14.53
C SER A 22 5.89 -36.96 -14.33
N LYS A 23 6.64 -37.20 -15.38
CA LYS A 23 8.02 -37.71 -15.30
C LYS A 23 9.07 -36.64 -15.02
N ARG A 24 8.81 -35.38 -15.36
CA ARG A 24 9.78 -34.30 -15.29
C ARG A 24 9.51 -33.29 -14.15
N GLY A 25 8.39 -33.42 -13.48
CA GLY A 25 8.05 -32.69 -12.27
C GLY A 25 7.67 -31.22 -12.46
N LEU A 26 7.54 -30.52 -11.32
CA LEU A 26 7.06 -29.14 -11.25
C LEU A 26 7.89 -28.17 -12.10
N GLY A 27 9.22 -28.26 -12.06
CA GLY A 27 10.08 -27.35 -12.82
C GLY A 27 9.80 -27.37 -14.32
N TYR A 28 9.62 -28.57 -14.88
CA TYR A 28 9.28 -28.74 -16.29
C TYR A 28 7.89 -28.17 -16.62
N PHE A 29 6.93 -28.33 -15.72
CA PHE A 29 5.59 -27.77 -15.87
C PHE A 29 5.65 -26.24 -15.88
N LEU A 30 6.31 -25.62 -14.87
CA LEU A 30 6.42 -24.18 -14.77
C LEU A 30 7.08 -23.56 -16.01
N ASP A 31 8.14 -24.14 -16.53
CA ASP A 31 8.80 -23.61 -17.73
C ASP A 31 7.89 -23.54 -18.97
N ARG A 32 6.78 -24.28 -18.98
CA ARG A 32 5.91 -24.45 -20.16
C ARG A 32 4.53 -23.83 -20.06
N ILE A 33 4.08 -23.51 -18.85
CA ILE A 33 2.81 -22.77 -18.71
C ILE A 33 2.93 -21.41 -19.36
N VAL A 34 1.84 -20.98 -19.99
CA VAL A 34 1.70 -19.62 -20.52
C VAL A 34 1.14 -18.75 -19.41
N ILE A 35 1.78 -17.63 -19.18
CA ILE A 35 1.40 -16.61 -18.19
C ILE A 35 1.20 -15.27 -18.87
N ASP A 36 0.52 -14.34 -18.19
CA ASP A 36 0.45 -12.94 -18.59
C ASP A 36 1.71 -12.21 -18.08
N ALA A 37 2.53 -11.79 -19.01
CA ALA A 37 3.72 -10.97 -18.77
C ALA A 37 3.60 -9.61 -19.52
N GLY A 38 2.38 -9.02 -19.56
CA GLY A 38 1.99 -7.92 -20.45
C GLY A 38 1.51 -8.43 -21.82
N GLU A 39 1.95 -9.60 -22.18
CA GLU A 39 1.49 -10.42 -23.29
C GLU A 39 1.62 -11.92 -22.90
N PRO A 40 0.86 -12.86 -23.52
CA PRO A 40 0.99 -14.28 -23.24
C PRO A 40 2.37 -14.82 -23.59
N ARG A 41 3.13 -15.28 -22.59
CA ARG A 41 4.47 -15.86 -22.74
C ARG A 41 4.66 -17.10 -21.88
N ARG A 42 5.57 -17.98 -22.25
CA ARG A 42 5.97 -19.09 -21.37
C ARG A 42 6.74 -18.57 -20.17
N PHE A 43 6.39 -19.05 -18.97
CA PHE A 43 7.11 -18.67 -17.75
C PHE A 43 8.62 -18.95 -17.86
N GLY A 44 9.01 -20.08 -18.44
CA GLY A 44 10.43 -20.42 -18.65
C GLY A 44 11.23 -19.42 -19.48
N GLU A 45 10.55 -18.65 -20.34
CA GLU A 45 11.15 -17.63 -21.22
C GLU A 45 11.25 -16.24 -20.59
N CYS A 46 10.40 -15.95 -19.59
CA CYS A 46 10.28 -14.61 -18.99
C CYS A 46 10.48 -14.59 -17.46
N ALA A 47 10.77 -15.73 -16.83
CA ALA A 47 10.99 -15.79 -15.40
C ALA A 47 12.24 -15.01 -14.98
N ASP A 48 12.07 -14.08 -14.03
CA ASP A 48 13.17 -13.38 -13.38
C ASP A 48 14.09 -14.35 -12.61
N PRO A 49 15.40 -14.06 -12.47
CA PRO A 49 16.33 -14.89 -11.72
C PRO A 49 15.88 -15.16 -10.27
N TRP A 50 15.30 -14.17 -9.60
CA TRP A 50 14.81 -14.30 -8.22
C TRP A 50 13.64 -15.29 -8.11
N GLN A 51 12.78 -15.39 -9.13
CA GLN A 51 11.69 -16.36 -9.15
C GLN A 51 12.23 -17.80 -9.24
N ARG A 52 13.27 -18.02 -10.02
CA ARG A 52 13.95 -19.32 -10.09
C ARG A 52 14.64 -19.67 -8.75
N GLU A 53 15.29 -18.70 -8.11
CA GLU A 53 15.88 -18.87 -6.78
C GLU A 53 14.84 -19.23 -5.73
N LEU A 54 13.69 -18.53 -5.75
CA LEU A 54 12.56 -18.76 -4.86
C LEU A 54 11.98 -20.17 -5.01
N ILE A 55 11.81 -20.63 -6.24
CA ILE A 55 11.14 -21.89 -6.59
C ILE A 55 12.06 -23.08 -6.38
N ALA A 56 13.35 -22.96 -6.64
CA ALA A 56 14.31 -24.08 -6.65
C ALA A 56 14.24 -24.99 -5.41
N PRO A 57 14.20 -24.50 -4.17
CA PRO A 57 14.09 -25.35 -2.99
C PRO A 57 12.74 -26.08 -2.85
N MET A 58 11.70 -25.61 -3.55
CA MET A 58 10.35 -26.18 -3.49
C MET A 58 10.20 -27.37 -4.45
N LEU A 59 10.91 -27.38 -5.58
CA LEU A 59 10.75 -28.38 -6.63
C LEU A 59 10.80 -29.82 -6.10
N PRO A 60 11.86 -30.26 -5.39
CA PRO A 60 11.95 -31.64 -4.95
C PRO A 60 10.90 -32.01 -3.87
N ALA A 61 10.48 -31.05 -3.05
CA ALA A 61 9.45 -31.27 -2.03
C ALA A 61 8.06 -31.45 -2.66
N ILE A 62 7.74 -30.66 -3.70
CA ILE A 62 6.46 -30.75 -4.42
C ILE A 62 6.42 -32.02 -5.27
N ASP A 63 7.51 -32.37 -5.93
CA ASP A 63 7.60 -33.60 -6.71
C ASP A 63 7.46 -34.85 -5.84
N ASP A 64 8.05 -34.86 -4.63
CA ASP A 64 7.85 -35.95 -3.68
C ASP A 64 6.41 -35.96 -3.10
N LEU A 65 5.80 -34.79 -2.85
CA LEU A 65 4.39 -34.69 -2.46
C LEU A 65 3.49 -35.29 -3.56
N ALA A 66 3.75 -34.95 -4.81
CA ALA A 66 3.01 -35.45 -5.97
C ALA A 66 3.24 -36.95 -6.21
N GLY A 67 4.22 -37.56 -5.58
CA GLY A 67 4.58 -38.98 -5.76
C GLY A 67 5.39 -39.24 -7.03
N LEU A 68 5.99 -38.21 -7.62
CA LEU A 68 6.84 -38.30 -8.84
C LEU A 68 8.28 -38.62 -8.49
N SER A 69 8.71 -38.30 -7.28
CA SER A 69 9.97 -38.69 -6.68
C SER A 69 9.72 -39.29 -5.29
N THR A 70 10.72 -39.95 -4.71
CA THR A 70 10.63 -40.52 -3.38
C THR A 70 11.91 -40.25 -2.58
N GLY A 71 11.79 -40.24 -1.24
CA GLY A 71 12.96 -40.16 -0.36
C GLY A 71 13.48 -38.72 -0.15
N TYR A 72 12.72 -37.70 -0.48
CA TYR A 72 13.12 -36.33 -0.19
C TYR A 72 13.19 -36.08 1.33
N SER A 73 14.36 -35.67 1.81
CA SER A 73 14.66 -35.42 3.23
C SER A 73 14.89 -33.95 3.58
N GLY A 74 14.82 -33.06 2.61
CA GLY A 74 15.00 -31.62 2.81
C GLY A 74 13.78 -30.91 3.41
N PRO A 75 13.83 -29.56 3.47
CA PRO A 75 12.74 -28.74 3.99
C PRO A 75 11.43 -28.93 3.23
N ARG A 76 10.33 -29.03 3.97
CA ARG A 76 8.96 -29.10 3.42
C ARG A 76 8.10 -27.90 3.84
N ARG A 77 8.72 -26.94 4.48
CA ARG A 77 8.11 -25.67 4.89
C ARG A 77 8.87 -24.56 4.21
N PHE A 78 8.14 -23.71 3.52
CA PHE A 78 8.68 -22.63 2.73
C PHE A 78 8.10 -21.32 3.25
N MET A 79 8.94 -20.33 3.48
CA MET A 79 8.50 -18.99 3.85
C MET A 79 9.03 -18.00 2.84
N GLN A 80 8.12 -17.26 2.23
CA GLN A 80 8.39 -16.32 1.15
C GLN A 80 7.96 -14.92 1.57
N ILE A 81 8.94 -14.07 1.85
CA ILE A 81 8.71 -12.67 2.19
C ILE A 81 9.05 -11.85 0.94
N LEU A 82 8.01 -11.34 0.29
CA LEU A 82 8.10 -10.67 -1.03
C LEU A 82 7.39 -9.32 -1.00
N ALA A 83 7.96 -8.31 -1.62
CA ALA A 83 7.35 -7.01 -1.77
C ALA A 83 6.01 -7.06 -2.55
N ARG A 84 5.28 -5.97 -2.53
CA ARG A 84 4.03 -5.81 -3.30
C ARG A 84 4.31 -5.93 -4.81
N GLY A 85 3.36 -6.51 -5.55
CA GLY A 85 3.48 -6.64 -7.02
C GLY A 85 4.34 -7.80 -7.52
N HIS A 86 4.84 -8.69 -6.63
CA HIS A 86 5.69 -9.83 -6.99
C HIS A 86 4.90 -11.10 -7.38
N ASN A 87 3.65 -10.98 -7.80
CA ASN A 87 2.79 -12.09 -8.27
C ASN A 87 2.75 -13.31 -7.34
N LYS A 88 2.73 -13.08 -6.03
CA LYS A 88 2.72 -14.11 -4.99
C LYS A 88 1.63 -15.17 -5.23
N SER A 89 0.38 -14.74 -5.33
CA SER A 89 -0.79 -15.61 -5.50
C SER A 89 -0.77 -16.39 -6.82
N SER A 90 -0.15 -15.84 -7.88
CA SER A 90 -0.01 -16.53 -9.17
C SER A 90 0.88 -17.76 -9.06
N LEU A 91 2.04 -17.64 -8.41
CA LEU A 91 2.94 -18.78 -8.22
C LEU A 91 2.27 -19.92 -7.44
N GLU A 92 1.49 -19.56 -6.41
CA GLU A 92 0.75 -20.54 -5.62
C GLU A 92 -0.32 -21.25 -6.44
N ALA A 93 -1.05 -20.50 -7.28
CA ALA A 93 -2.03 -21.07 -8.20
C ALA A 93 -1.37 -22.03 -9.21
N TRP A 94 -0.16 -21.71 -9.71
CA TRP A 94 0.56 -22.58 -10.62
C TRP A 94 1.01 -23.89 -9.96
N ILE A 95 1.52 -23.83 -8.73
CA ILE A 95 1.87 -25.03 -7.94
C ILE A 95 0.61 -25.88 -7.66
N ALA A 96 -0.48 -25.21 -7.29
CA ALA A 96 -1.77 -25.85 -7.07
C ALA A 96 -2.27 -26.58 -8.33
N ALA A 97 -2.20 -25.92 -9.50
CA ALA A 97 -2.58 -26.51 -10.78
C ALA A 97 -1.74 -27.78 -11.10
N PHE A 98 -0.43 -27.69 -10.88
CA PHE A 98 0.46 -28.86 -11.07
C PHE A 98 0.06 -30.02 -10.16
N LEU A 99 -0.12 -29.76 -8.87
CA LEU A 99 -0.49 -30.80 -7.89
C LEU A 99 -1.83 -31.44 -8.24
N LEU A 100 -2.86 -30.64 -8.53
CA LEU A 100 -4.20 -31.12 -8.84
C LEU A 100 -4.25 -31.92 -10.15
N ARG A 101 -3.38 -31.60 -11.12
CA ARG A 101 -3.39 -32.25 -12.42
C ARG A 101 -2.49 -33.48 -12.51
N PHE A 102 -1.27 -33.41 -11.93
CA PHE A 102 -0.23 -34.39 -12.20
C PHE A 102 0.17 -35.25 -11.01
N SER A 103 -0.34 -34.97 -9.81
CA SER A 103 -0.04 -35.81 -8.65
C SER A 103 -0.66 -37.20 -8.83
N VAL A 104 0.17 -38.24 -8.57
CA VAL A 104 -0.30 -39.62 -8.46
C VAL A 104 -0.85 -39.96 -7.08
N ARG A 105 -0.61 -39.07 -6.10
CA ARG A 105 -1.17 -39.17 -4.76
C ARG A 105 -2.37 -38.23 -4.63
N ALA A 106 -3.32 -38.60 -3.79
CA ALA A 106 -4.46 -37.73 -3.50
C ALA A 106 -4.00 -36.44 -2.83
N ILE A 107 -4.45 -35.30 -3.35
CA ILE A 107 -4.19 -33.95 -2.84
C ILE A 107 -5.40 -33.45 -2.09
N LYS A 108 -5.17 -33.06 -0.82
CA LYS A 108 -6.11 -32.29 0.01
C LYS A 108 -5.41 -31.03 0.43
N GLY A 109 -5.66 -29.92 -0.28
CA GLY A 109 -5.00 -28.66 -0.05
C GLY A 109 -5.92 -27.64 0.62
N TYR A 110 -5.31 -26.74 1.38
CA TYR A 110 -6.00 -25.61 2.01
C TYR A 110 -5.18 -24.34 1.88
N VAL A 111 -5.82 -23.29 1.39
CA VAL A 111 -5.29 -21.93 1.41
C VAL A 111 -5.99 -21.16 2.53
N LEU A 112 -5.21 -20.57 3.41
CA LEU A 112 -5.69 -19.79 4.54
C LEU A 112 -5.33 -18.34 4.30
N ALA A 113 -6.34 -17.48 4.14
CA ALA A 113 -6.19 -16.05 3.92
C ALA A 113 -6.75 -15.26 5.10
N ALA A 114 -6.30 -14.01 5.28
CA ALA A 114 -6.77 -13.15 6.37
C ALA A 114 -8.29 -12.94 6.34
N ASP A 115 -8.85 -12.82 5.14
CA ASP A 115 -10.29 -12.74 4.89
C ASP A 115 -10.67 -13.43 3.56
N ARG A 116 -11.98 -13.45 3.27
CA ARG A 116 -12.50 -14.12 2.07
C ARG A 116 -12.14 -13.39 0.76
N ASP A 117 -11.97 -12.08 0.81
CA ASP A 117 -11.68 -11.28 -0.39
C ASP A 117 -10.22 -11.45 -0.79
N GLN A 118 -9.29 -11.52 0.16
CA GLN A 118 -7.90 -11.88 -0.10
C GLN A 118 -7.79 -13.32 -0.65
N GLY A 119 -8.55 -14.26 -0.08
CA GLY A 119 -8.58 -15.63 -0.60
C GLY A 119 -9.07 -15.76 -2.05
N ARG A 120 -9.80 -14.78 -2.58
CA ARG A 120 -10.22 -14.75 -3.99
C ARG A 120 -9.07 -14.52 -4.96
N LEU A 121 -7.96 -13.93 -4.51
CA LEU A 121 -6.82 -13.65 -5.39
C LEU A 121 -6.20 -14.92 -5.97
N ILE A 122 -6.10 -16.00 -5.20
CA ILE A 122 -5.60 -17.27 -5.71
C ILE A 122 -6.59 -17.96 -6.65
N ILE A 123 -7.90 -17.82 -6.39
CA ILE A 123 -8.95 -18.30 -7.28
C ILE A 123 -8.87 -17.58 -8.63
N GLN A 124 -8.75 -16.26 -8.63
CA GLN A 124 -8.61 -15.45 -9.83
C GLN A 124 -7.31 -15.77 -10.58
N ALA A 125 -6.19 -15.93 -9.86
CA ALA A 125 -4.93 -16.33 -10.46
C ALA A 125 -5.02 -17.72 -11.14
N MET A 126 -5.81 -18.65 -10.58
CA MET A 126 -6.09 -19.93 -11.23
C MET A 126 -6.95 -19.75 -12.48
N GLU A 127 -8.01 -18.93 -12.44
CA GLU A 127 -8.85 -18.64 -13.60
C GLU A 127 -8.04 -18.02 -14.74
N ASP A 128 -7.13 -17.10 -14.44
CA ASP A 128 -6.22 -16.49 -15.41
C ASP A 128 -5.25 -17.52 -16.01
N LEU A 129 -4.70 -18.41 -15.18
CA LEU A 129 -3.86 -19.50 -15.65
C LEU A 129 -4.63 -20.41 -16.63
N LEU A 130 -5.86 -20.80 -16.28
CA LEU A 130 -6.68 -21.70 -17.11
C LEU A 130 -7.09 -21.03 -18.42
N ARG A 131 -7.38 -19.74 -18.42
CA ARG A 131 -7.68 -18.95 -19.62
C ARG A 131 -6.52 -18.98 -20.62
N LEU A 132 -5.29 -18.87 -20.13
CA LEU A 132 -4.07 -18.90 -20.96
C LEU A 132 -3.60 -20.32 -21.30
N ASN A 133 -4.08 -21.33 -20.59
CA ASN A 133 -3.73 -22.75 -20.78
C ASN A 133 -4.99 -23.61 -20.91
N PRO A 134 -5.72 -23.55 -22.06
CA PRO A 134 -7.00 -24.25 -22.23
C PRO A 134 -6.92 -25.78 -22.05
N TRP A 135 -5.74 -26.36 -22.20
CA TRP A 135 -5.51 -27.77 -21.95
C TRP A 135 -5.63 -28.16 -20.47
N LEU A 136 -5.28 -27.24 -19.55
CA LEU A 136 -5.51 -27.42 -18.11
C LEU A 136 -6.99 -27.25 -17.76
N ALA A 137 -7.67 -26.31 -18.39
CA ALA A 137 -9.09 -26.01 -18.15
C ALA A 137 -10.03 -27.18 -18.45
N LYS A 138 -9.58 -28.19 -19.18
CA LYS A 138 -10.36 -29.42 -19.44
C LYS A 138 -10.44 -30.34 -18.22
N GLU A 139 -9.53 -30.20 -17.27
CA GLU A 139 -9.38 -31.14 -16.16
C GLU A 139 -9.42 -30.45 -14.78
N LEU A 140 -9.23 -29.14 -14.72
CA LEU A 140 -9.32 -28.37 -13.49
C LEU A 140 -10.61 -27.55 -13.49
N VAL A 141 -11.35 -27.63 -12.41
CA VAL A 141 -12.61 -26.90 -12.23
C VAL A 141 -12.45 -25.93 -11.08
N VAL A 142 -12.75 -24.65 -11.33
CA VAL A 142 -12.73 -23.59 -10.33
C VAL A 142 -14.17 -23.30 -9.91
N SER A 143 -14.40 -23.35 -8.60
CA SER A 143 -15.66 -22.94 -7.96
C SER A 143 -15.39 -21.74 -7.05
N LYS A 144 -16.41 -21.21 -6.38
CA LYS A 144 -16.31 -19.98 -5.58
C LYS A 144 -15.10 -19.91 -4.64
N ASN A 145 -14.73 -21.01 -4.00
CA ASN A 145 -13.62 -21.10 -3.05
C ASN A 145 -12.89 -22.45 -3.10
N VAL A 146 -13.13 -23.26 -4.13
CA VAL A 146 -12.51 -24.59 -4.27
C VAL A 146 -12.04 -24.77 -5.69
N ILE A 147 -10.82 -25.28 -5.82
CA ILE A 147 -10.25 -25.74 -7.08
C ILE A 147 -10.17 -27.26 -7.02
N THR A 148 -10.75 -27.94 -8.00
CA THR A 148 -10.74 -29.40 -8.07
C THR A 148 -10.04 -29.88 -9.33
N GLY A 149 -9.42 -31.05 -9.26
CA GLY A 149 -8.76 -31.71 -10.37
C GLY A 149 -8.71 -33.22 -10.16
N PRO A 150 -8.11 -33.98 -11.09
CA PRO A 150 -8.02 -35.43 -11.01
C PRO A 150 -7.38 -35.96 -9.72
N ALA A 151 -6.42 -35.23 -9.15
CA ALA A 151 -5.73 -35.65 -7.93
C ALA A 151 -6.44 -35.23 -6.64
N GLY A 152 -7.46 -34.37 -6.67
CA GLY A 152 -8.16 -33.94 -5.47
C GLY A 152 -8.66 -32.50 -5.50
N PHE A 153 -8.49 -31.78 -4.40
CA PHE A 153 -8.98 -30.40 -4.28
C PHE A 153 -8.04 -29.51 -3.45
N ILE A 154 -8.18 -28.21 -3.67
CA ILE A 154 -7.60 -27.15 -2.84
C ILE A 154 -8.74 -26.18 -2.49
N GLU A 155 -8.97 -25.97 -1.20
CA GLU A 155 -10.05 -25.13 -0.66
C GLU A 155 -9.47 -23.87 -0.01
N VAL A 156 -10.08 -22.73 -0.31
CA VAL A 156 -9.74 -21.43 0.26
C VAL A 156 -10.64 -21.14 1.47
N LEU A 157 -10.02 -20.94 2.62
CA LEU A 157 -10.68 -20.73 3.91
C LEU A 157 -10.21 -19.44 4.57
N PRO A 158 -11.09 -18.73 5.30
CA PRO A 158 -10.63 -17.64 6.17
C PRO A 158 -9.83 -18.19 7.34
N CYS A 159 -8.82 -17.43 7.81
CA CYS A 159 -7.93 -17.81 8.91
C CYS A 159 -8.58 -17.60 10.29
N ASP A 160 -9.81 -18.05 10.51
CA ASP A 160 -10.39 -18.09 11.84
C ASP A 160 -10.02 -19.38 12.58
N ALA A 161 -9.88 -19.29 13.93
CA ALA A 161 -9.42 -20.42 14.74
C ALA A 161 -10.43 -21.59 14.77
N GLY A 162 -11.71 -21.36 14.44
CA GLY A 162 -12.75 -22.36 14.44
C GLY A 162 -12.69 -23.26 13.21
N SER A 163 -12.48 -22.70 12.04
CA SER A 163 -12.44 -23.42 10.77
C SER A 163 -11.20 -24.31 10.60
N MET A 164 -10.15 -24.09 11.40
CA MET A 164 -8.87 -24.81 11.28
C MET A 164 -8.76 -26.06 12.13
N MET A 165 -9.63 -26.21 13.14
CA MET A 165 -9.63 -27.41 13.98
C MET A 165 -10.14 -28.62 13.20
N GLY A 166 -9.26 -29.59 12.99
CA GLY A 166 -9.64 -30.86 12.32
C GLY A 166 -9.19 -30.99 10.87
N LEU A 167 -8.64 -29.96 10.24
CA LEU A 167 -8.12 -30.06 8.87
C LEU A 167 -7.05 -31.18 8.77
N ARG A 168 -7.21 -32.02 7.75
CA ARG A 168 -6.27 -33.11 7.44
C ARG A 168 -5.92 -33.02 5.96
N GLY A 169 -5.00 -32.13 5.64
CA GLY A 169 -4.47 -31.95 4.30
C GLY A 169 -3.01 -32.34 4.19
N ASN A 170 -2.50 -32.35 2.98
CA ASN A 170 -1.09 -32.58 2.66
C ASN A 170 -0.45 -31.41 1.89
N PHE A 171 -1.22 -30.39 1.54
CA PHE A 171 -0.73 -29.14 0.96
C PHE A 171 -1.41 -27.95 1.65
N TYR A 172 -0.63 -27.03 2.17
CA TYR A 172 -1.13 -25.84 2.86
C TYR A 172 -0.44 -24.58 2.41
N ILE A 173 -1.21 -23.52 2.23
CA ILE A 173 -0.74 -22.15 1.96
C ILE A 173 -1.26 -21.24 3.06
N ALA A 174 -0.37 -20.48 3.70
CA ALA A 174 -0.70 -19.36 4.57
C ALA A 174 -0.47 -18.06 3.79
N ASP A 175 -1.55 -17.51 3.22
CA ASP A 175 -1.49 -16.32 2.39
C ASP A 175 -1.60 -15.05 3.23
N GLU A 176 -0.69 -14.10 2.96
CA GLU A 176 -0.56 -12.79 3.62
C GLU A 176 -0.67 -12.89 5.16
N PHE A 177 0.07 -13.85 5.75
CA PHE A 177 -0.04 -14.12 7.19
C PHE A 177 0.39 -12.93 8.05
N VAL A 178 1.07 -11.93 7.52
CA VAL A 178 1.37 -10.67 8.23
C VAL A 178 0.10 -9.93 8.65
N HIS A 179 -1.01 -10.13 7.93
CA HIS A 179 -2.31 -9.53 8.25
C HIS A 179 -3.18 -10.38 9.18
N TRP A 180 -2.73 -11.57 9.59
CA TRP A 180 -3.49 -12.42 10.48
C TRP A 180 -3.48 -11.87 11.91
N LYS A 181 -4.65 -11.58 12.43
CA LYS A 181 -4.83 -11.00 13.77
C LYS A 181 -4.47 -11.97 14.89
N ASN A 182 -4.56 -13.28 14.66
CA ASN A 182 -4.53 -14.29 15.69
C ASN A 182 -3.47 -15.36 15.41
N GLN A 183 -2.47 -15.46 16.29
CA GLN A 183 -1.45 -16.48 16.23
C GLN A 183 -2.01 -17.91 16.39
N LYS A 184 -3.21 -18.10 16.98
CA LYS A 184 -3.80 -19.42 17.17
C LYS A 184 -4.02 -20.16 15.85
N ALA A 185 -4.42 -19.41 14.78
CA ALA A 185 -4.57 -19.98 13.45
C ALA A 185 -3.24 -20.55 12.93
N TRP A 186 -2.16 -19.76 13.02
CA TRP A 186 -0.82 -20.20 12.66
C TRP A 186 -0.38 -21.43 13.45
N THR A 187 -0.52 -21.42 14.77
CA THR A 187 -0.14 -22.53 15.64
C THR A 187 -0.91 -23.81 15.32
N SER A 188 -2.24 -23.69 15.12
CA SER A 188 -3.09 -24.84 14.75
C SER A 188 -2.67 -25.46 13.43
N MET A 189 -2.33 -24.63 12.44
CA MET A 189 -1.86 -25.08 11.14
C MET A 189 -0.51 -25.78 11.25
N VAL A 190 0.51 -25.13 11.83
CA VAL A 190 1.88 -25.65 11.93
C VAL A 190 1.92 -26.97 12.71
N THR A 191 1.13 -27.11 13.78
CA THR A 191 1.01 -28.36 14.55
C THR A 191 0.22 -29.43 13.80
N GLY A 192 -0.73 -29.04 12.94
CA GLY A 192 -1.52 -29.93 12.09
C GLY A 192 -0.74 -30.62 10.97
N LEU A 193 0.37 -30.05 10.52
CA LEU A 193 1.18 -30.55 9.37
C LEU A 193 1.73 -31.97 9.56
N ARG A 194 1.76 -32.48 10.79
CA ARG A 194 2.26 -33.84 11.09
C ARG A 194 1.22 -34.94 10.92
N LYS A 195 -0.06 -34.58 10.75
CA LYS A 195 -1.19 -35.53 10.69
C LYS A 195 -1.21 -36.37 9.42
N VAL A 196 -0.68 -35.83 8.32
CA VAL A 196 -0.58 -36.51 7.01
C VAL A 196 0.86 -36.39 6.52
N ARG A 197 1.37 -37.42 5.82
CA ARG A 197 2.72 -37.42 5.25
C ARG A 197 2.71 -38.02 3.83
N PRO A 198 3.47 -37.45 2.92
CA PRO A 198 4.22 -36.20 3.02
C PRO A 198 3.29 -34.99 3.07
N THR A 199 3.71 -33.88 3.70
CA THR A 199 2.98 -32.61 3.72
C THR A 199 3.91 -31.48 3.34
N VAL A 200 3.47 -30.57 2.48
CA VAL A 200 4.16 -29.33 2.14
C VAL A 200 3.37 -28.14 2.66
N PHE A 201 4.07 -27.16 3.18
CA PHE A 201 3.54 -25.92 3.70
C PHE A 201 4.27 -24.71 3.11
N VAL A 202 3.53 -23.76 2.56
CA VAL A 202 4.03 -22.49 2.04
C VAL A 202 3.42 -21.34 2.84
N ALA A 203 4.23 -20.50 3.42
CA ALA A 203 3.83 -19.25 4.05
C ALA A 203 4.32 -18.09 3.18
N ILE A 204 3.42 -17.23 2.77
CA ILE A 204 3.73 -16.13 1.87
C ILE A 204 3.16 -14.82 2.40
N THR A 205 3.96 -13.74 2.33
CA THR A 205 3.56 -12.41 2.79
C THR A 205 4.59 -11.37 2.35
N ASN A 206 4.34 -10.10 2.65
CA ASN A 206 5.36 -9.04 2.71
C ASN A 206 5.90 -8.92 4.15
N ALA A 207 6.95 -8.10 4.33
CA ALA A 207 7.47 -7.79 5.65
C ALA A 207 6.44 -7.07 6.54
N GLY A 208 6.58 -7.18 7.85
CA GLY A 208 5.68 -6.65 8.86
C GLY A 208 6.40 -5.83 9.93
N LEU A 209 5.92 -5.96 11.17
CA LEU A 209 6.50 -5.30 12.34
C LEU A 209 7.50 -6.23 13.05
N ILE A 210 8.64 -5.70 13.44
CA ILE A 210 9.54 -6.32 14.41
C ILE A 210 8.75 -6.50 15.73
N ASP A 211 9.10 -7.50 16.52
CA ASP A 211 8.43 -7.86 17.79
C ASP A 211 6.99 -8.38 17.67
N SER A 212 6.46 -8.50 16.43
CA SER A 212 5.21 -9.23 16.21
C SER A 212 5.41 -10.75 16.27
N TRP A 213 4.32 -11.50 16.49
CA TRP A 213 4.38 -12.96 16.40
C TRP A 213 4.76 -13.45 14.98
N GLN A 214 4.44 -12.67 13.94
CA GLN A 214 4.82 -12.94 12.57
C GLN A 214 6.33 -12.82 12.36
N HIS A 215 6.95 -11.80 12.95
CA HIS A 215 8.40 -11.64 12.93
C HIS A 215 9.09 -12.76 13.74
N THR A 216 8.52 -13.15 14.89
CA THR A 216 9.00 -14.31 15.66
C THR A 216 8.94 -15.58 14.81
N ALA A 217 7.84 -15.83 14.07
CA ALA A 217 7.72 -16.99 13.19
C ALA A 217 8.77 -16.96 12.05
N PHE A 218 9.05 -15.76 11.50
CA PHE A 218 10.10 -15.57 10.48
C PHE A 218 11.50 -15.87 11.05
N THR A 219 11.87 -15.29 12.19
CA THR A 219 13.19 -15.51 12.80
C THR A 219 13.39 -16.98 13.23
N GLU A 220 12.36 -17.63 13.74
CA GLU A 220 12.39 -19.07 14.05
C GLU A 220 12.54 -19.93 12.78
N ALA A 221 11.90 -19.56 11.68
CA ALA A 221 12.07 -20.25 10.40
C ALA A 221 13.50 -20.13 9.89
N CYS A 222 14.09 -18.93 9.94
CA CYS A 222 15.49 -18.69 9.58
C CYS A 222 16.48 -19.50 10.44
N ALA A 223 16.19 -19.66 11.74
CA ALA A 223 17.03 -20.42 12.65
C ALA A 223 16.96 -21.95 12.44
N ARG A 224 16.04 -22.45 11.60
CA ARG A 224 15.80 -23.90 11.40
C ARG A 224 15.91 -24.33 9.93
N PRO A 225 17.07 -24.15 9.24
CA PRO A 225 17.20 -24.38 7.80
C PRO A 225 16.99 -25.84 7.35
N LYS A 226 17.11 -26.82 8.27
CA LYS A 226 16.77 -28.22 7.98
C LYS A 226 15.26 -28.45 7.83
N THR A 227 14.43 -27.57 8.34
CA THR A 227 12.96 -27.70 8.35
C THR A 227 12.30 -26.68 7.45
N TRP A 228 12.88 -25.50 7.33
CA TRP A 228 12.37 -24.36 6.58
C TRP A 228 13.36 -23.92 5.50
N ALA A 229 12.83 -23.65 4.33
CA ALA A 229 13.53 -22.82 3.33
C ALA A 229 12.88 -21.43 3.34
N VAL A 230 13.68 -20.41 3.62
CA VAL A 230 13.21 -19.03 3.73
C VAL A 230 13.77 -18.22 2.57
N PHE A 231 12.89 -17.50 1.89
CA PHE A 231 13.26 -16.52 0.89
C PHE A 231 12.81 -15.14 1.36
N HIS A 232 13.77 -14.27 1.58
CA HIS A 232 13.58 -12.86 1.92
C HIS A 232 14.68 -12.03 1.26
N ARG A 233 14.28 -11.07 0.44
CA ARG A 233 15.17 -10.09 -0.19
C ARG A 233 14.56 -8.71 -0.01
N PRO A 234 15.32 -7.71 0.43
CA PRO A 234 14.85 -6.32 0.48
C PRO A 234 14.63 -5.75 -0.93
N GLY A 235 13.74 -4.79 -1.00
CA GLY A 235 13.44 -4.04 -2.22
C GLY A 235 12.55 -4.77 -3.22
N THR A 236 12.29 -4.08 -4.31
CA THR A 236 11.51 -4.57 -5.43
C THR A 236 12.41 -5.31 -6.40
N LEU A 237 12.21 -6.62 -6.54
CA LEU A 237 13.00 -7.51 -7.40
C LEU A 237 12.42 -7.66 -8.81
N ALA A 238 11.09 -7.52 -8.94
CA ALA A 238 10.36 -7.76 -10.18
C ALA A 238 10.73 -6.77 -11.28
N THR A 239 11.17 -7.29 -12.44
CA THR A 239 11.62 -6.46 -13.58
C THR A 239 10.46 -5.83 -14.36
N TRP A 240 9.25 -6.38 -14.22
CA TRP A 240 8.04 -5.85 -14.87
C TRP A 240 7.40 -4.66 -14.16
N LEU A 241 7.87 -4.31 -12.95
CA LEU A 241 7.34 -3.18 -12.19
C LEU A 241 8.04 -1.88 -12.61
N ASP A 242 7.24 -0.86 -12.90
CA ASP A 242 7.75 0.49 -13.16
C ASP A 242 8.35 1.11 -11.90
N ARG A 243 9.66 1.35 -11.94
CA ARG A 243 10.42 1.93 -10.82
C ARG A 243 9.94 3.35 -10.47
N LYS A 244 9.60 4.15 -11.48
CA LYS A 244 9.12 5.51 -11.26
C LYS A 244 7.75 5.50 -10.58
N GLY A 245 6.82 4.67 -11.08
CA GLY A 245 5.51 4.51 -10.47
C GLY A 245 5.59 4.00 -9.02
N ILE A 246 6.55 3.12 -8.69
CA ILE A 246 6.78 2.69 -7.31
C ILE A 246 7.19 3.85 -6.40
N GLU A 247 8.09 4.74 -6.85
CA GLU A 247 8.49 5.90 -6.03
C GLU A 247 7.34 6.90 -5.86
N GLU A 248 6.50 7.06 -6.88
CA GLU A 248 5.26 7.84 -6.79
C GLU A 248 4.28 7.21 -5.78
N ASP A 249 4.07 5.89 -5.83
CA ASP A 249 3.24 5.17 -4.85
C ASP A 249 3.79 5.29 -3.42
N LYS A 250 5.11 5.18 -3.23
CA LYS A 250 5.75 5.35 -1.91
C LYS A 250 5.51 6.74 -1.32
N ALA A 251 5.43 7.77 -2.17
CA ALA A 251 5.14 9.12 -1.72
C ALA A 251 3.70 9.27 -1.19
N LEU A 252 2.77 8.45 -1.65
CA LEU A 252 1.36 8.50 -1.27
C LEU A 252 1.02 7.74 0.03
N VAL A 253 1.91 6.86 0.49
CA VAL A 253 1.68 6.05 1.69
C VAL A 253 2.65 6.43 2.83
N PRO A 254 2.31 6.17 4.11
CA PRO A 254 3.21 6.43 5.22
C PRO A 254 4.58 5.74 5.05
N PRO A 255 5.67 6.31 5.61
CA PRO A 255 7.02 5.76 5.47
C PRO A 255 7.13 4.30 5.89
N SER A 256 6.48 3.94 6.98
CA SER A 256 6.43 2.58 7.50
C SER A 256 5.76 1.61 6.53
N GLU A 257 4.70 2.07 5.87
CA GLU A 257 3.97 1.27 4.88
C GLU A 257 4.78 1.14 3.58
N ALA A 258 5.44 2.22 3.13
CA ALA A 258 6.36 2.19 1.99
C ALA A 258 7.49 1.17 2.21
N LYS A 259 8.17 1.20 3.37
CA LYS A 259 9.20 0.22 3.74
C LYS A 259 8.69 -1.22 3.70
N ARG A 260 7.53 -1.48 4.28
CA ARG A 260 6.97 -2.84 4.35
C ARG A 260 6.54 -3.36 2.99
N LEU A 261 5.81 -2.55 2.22
CA LEU A 261 5.16 -3.00 0.98
C LEU A 261 6.13 -3.02 -0.21
N TYR A 262 6.99 -2.01 -0.34
CA TYR A 262 7.85 -1.83 -1.51
C TYR A 262 9.32 -2.17 -1.25
N ASP A 263 9.84 -1.83 -0.05
CA ASP A 263 11.22 -2.16 0.32
C ASP A 263 11.34 -3.54 0.98
N ASN A 264 10.19 -4.15 1.34
CA ASN A 264 10.11 -5.49 1.93
C ASN A 264 10.98 -5.61 3.19
N GLU A 265 10.98 -4.58 4.02
CA GLU A 265 11.74 -4.51 5.26
C GLU A 265 10.84 -4.65 6.48
N TRP A 266 11.29 -5.43 7.46
CA TRP A 266 10.69 -5.46 8.78
C TRP A 266 11.00 -4.15 9.51
N ILE A 267 9.99 -3.52 10.10
CA ILE A 267 10.11 -2.20 10.70
C ILE A 267 9.88 -2.23 12.21
N ASP A 268 10.50 -1.28 12.91
CA ASP A 268 10.24 -1.07 14.33
C ASP A 268 8.78 -0.58 14.53
N PRO A 269 8.03 -1.12 15.52
CA PRO A 269 6.72 -0.59 15.87
C PRO A 269 6.69 0.92 16.13
N ALA A 270 7.78 1.49 16.65
CA ALA A 270 7.89 2.93 16.85
C ALA A 270 7.84 3.72 15.54
N GLU A 271 8.32 3.16 14.42
CA GLU A 271 8.26 3.78 13.09
C GLU A 271 6.87 3.66 12.44
N GLU A 272 5.97 2.83 12.97
CA GLU A 272 4.66 2.56 12.33
C GLU A 272 3.78 3.79 12.25
N HIS A 273 3.97 4.72 13.16
CA HIS A 273 3.12 5.90 13.31
C HIS A 273 3.69 7.17 12.66
N ASP A 274 4.90 7.14 12.11
CA ASP A 274 5.49 8.33 11.48
C ASP A 274 4.72 8.70 10.20
N TYR A 275 4.26 9.95 10.13
CA TYR A 275 3.62 10.47 8.93
C TYR A 275 4.63 11.05 7.94
N LEU A 276 5.60 11.84 8.43
CA LEU A 276 6.71 12.43 7.68
C LEU A 276 8.03 12.17 8.42
N ARG A 277 9.13 12.09 7.67
CA ARG A 277 10.46 12.00 8.27
C ARG A 277 11.08 13.39 8.42
N ARG A 278 11.80 13.61 9.48
CA ARG A 278 12.45 14.89 9.76
C ARG A 278 13.27 15.42 8.59
N TYR A 279 14.06 14.58 7.92
CA TYR A 279 14.88 14.99 6.79
C TYR A 279 14.07 15.42 5.55
N GLU A 280 12.84 14.87 5.34
CA GLU A 280 11.91 15.28 4.27
C GLU A 280 11.40 16.69 4.53
N VAL A 281 11.01 16.97 5.77
CA VAL A 281 10.55 18.30 6.22
C VAL A 281 11.69 19.32 6.13
N ASP A 282 12.89 18.99 6.61
CA ASP A 282 14.05 19.87 6.54
C ASP A 282 14.46 20.18 5.08
N ALA A 283 14.23 19.25 4.16
CA ALA A 283 14.46 19.49 2.74
C ALA A 283 13.50 20.54 2.14
N CYS A 284 12.23 20.55 2.59
CA CYS A 284 11.26 21.57 2.21
C CYS A 284 11.59 22.95 2.82
N ALA A 285 12.02 22.99 4.08
CA ALA A 285 12.48 24.23 4.71
C ALA A 285 13.70 24.82 3.98
N ARG A 286 14.68 23.97 3.61
CA ARG A 286 15.84 24.40 2.80
C ARG A 286 15.43 24.90 1.43
N LEU A 287 14.46 24.25 0.76
CA LEU A 287 13.93 24.73 -0.51
C LEU A 287 13.39 26.15 -0.39
N GLY A 288 12.67 26.47 0.69
CA GLY A 288 12.18 27.83 0.94
C GLY A 288 13.32 28.86 1.08
N ALA A 289 14.38 28.51 1.81
CA ALA A 289 15.57 29.34 1.94
C ALA A 289 16.31 29.51 0.60
N ASP A 290 16.49 28.43 -0.17
CA ASP A 290 17.17 28.45 -1.48
C ASP A 290 16.41 29.29 -2.50
N LEU A 291 15.06 29.28 -2.44
CA LEU A 291 14.20 30.12 -3.27
C LEU A 291 14.16 31.59 -2.78
N GLY A 292 14.80 31.91 -1.65
CA GLY A 292 14.78 33.24 -1.03
C GLY A 292 13.38 33.68 -0.62
N LEU A 293 12.55 32.75 -0.16
CA LEU A 293 11.20 33.09 0.28
C LEU A 293 11.22 33.98 1.51
N LEU A 294 10.37 34.97 1.51
CA LEU A 294 10.17 35.92 2.62
C LEU A 294 8.69 36.01 2.92
N TYR A 295 8.36 36.39 4.17
CA TYR A 295 7.00 36.79 4.53
C TYR A 295 6.47 37.82 3.55
N ARG A 296 5.27 37.61 3.03
CA ARG A 296 4.62 38.51 2.10
C ARG A 296 3.42 39.21 2.73
N PRO A 297 3.43 40.51 2.81
CA PRO A 297 2.29 41.26 3.33
C PRO A 297 1.16 41.43 2.30
N ARG A 298 1.42 41.14 1.01
CA ARG A 298 0.46 41.26 -0.11
C ARG A 298 0.86 40.40 -1.29
N ARG A 299 -0.07 40.21 -2.24
CA ARG A 299 0.17 39.43 -3.48
C ARG A 299 1.34 39.97 -4.31
N GLN A 300 1.99 39.07 -5.01
CA GLN A 300 2.96 39.43 -6.04
C GLN A 300 2.28 39.87 -7.32
N VAL A 301 2.96 40.73 -8.11
CA VAL A 301 2.55 41.08 -9.43
C VAL A 301 2.63 39.85 -10.32
N GLY A 302 1.55 39.54 -11.05
CA GLY A 302 1.47 38.40 -11.95
C GLY A 302 1.10 37.07 -11.30
N VAL A 303 0.87 37.03 -9.98
CA VAL A 303 0.32 35.85 -9.27
C VAL A 303 -1.16 36.10 -8.97
N ASP A 304 -2.04 35.20 -9.41
CA ASP A 304 -3.49 35.32 -9.30
C ASP A 304 -4.20 34.07 -8.75
N ASN A 305 -3.44 33.04 -8.39
CA ASN A 305 -3.94 31.75 -7.94
C ASN A 305 -3.76 31.52 -6.44
N TYR A 306 -3.80 32.57 -5.62
CA TYR A 306 -3.74 32.46 -4.18
C TYR A 306 -4.92 31.69 -3.61
N VAL A 307 -4.65 30.85 -2.63
CA VAL A 307 -5.64 30.17 -1.78
C VAL A 307 -5.32 30.51 -0.34
N ALA A 308 -6.35 30.82 0.44
CA ALA A 308 -6.22 30.99 1.87
C ALA A 308 -6.96 29.87 2.60
N ALA A 309 -6.46 29.44 3.75
CA ALA A 309 -7.20 28.51 4.61
C ALA A 309 -7.11 28.90 6.09
N ILE A 310 -8.12 28.48 6.83
CA ILE A 310 -8.30 28.79 8.24
C ILE A 310 -8.62 27.50 8.99
N ASP A 311 -7.76 27.16 9.94
CA ASP A 311 -8.02 26.17 10.97
C ASP A 311 -8.19 26.91 12.31
N TYR A 312 -9.41 26.86 12.87
CA TYR A 312 -9.79 27.69 14.01
C TYR A 312 -9.89 26.91 15.30
N GLY A 313 -8.89 27.10 16.17
CA GLY A 313 -8.86 26.60 17.55
C GLY A 313 -8.91 27.73 18.57
N PRO A 314 -10.08 28.05 19.19
CA PRO A 314 -10.22 29.27 19.99
C PRO A 314 -9.59 29.21 21.37
N ARG A 315 -9.35 28.03 21.97
CA ARG A 315 -9.00 27.96 23.41
C ARG A 315 -7.77 27.12 23.72
N ARG A 316 -7.72 25.87 23.28
CA ARG A 316 -6.64 24.90 23.58
C ARG A 316 -5.79 24.63 22.36
N ASP A 317 -6.45 24.50 21.24
CA ASP A 317 -5.80 24.33 19.94
C ASP A 317 -5.41 25.73 19.42
N ARG A 318 -4.53 25.75 18.46
CA ARG A 318 -4.10 26.97 17.79
C ARG A 318 -5.09 27.38 16.73
N THR A 319 -5.08 28.65 16.38
CA THR A 319 -5.69 29.11 15.14
C THR A 319 -4.59 29.32 14.12
N ALA A 320 -4.58 28.56 13.05
CA ALA A 320 -3.63 28.68 11.96
C ALA A 320 -4.32 29.25 10.71
N LEU A 321 -3.69 30.29 10.14
CA LEU A 321 -4.22 31.06 9.03
C LEU A 321 -3.15 31.17 7.96
N VAL A 322 -3.37 30.55 6.81
CA VAL A 322 -2.37 30.45 5.73
C VAL A 322 -2.85 31.14 4.46
N VAL A 323 -1.91 31.75 3.75
CA VAL A 323 -2.05 32.16 2.34
C VAL A 323 -0.91 31.51 1.58
N LEU A 324 -1.24 30.79 0.52
CA LEU A 324 -0.28 30.13 -0.35
C LEU A 324 -0.69 30.23 -1.81
N HIS A 325 0.24 29.93 -2.70
CA HIS A 325 -0.02 29.73 -4.13
C HIS A 325 0.84 28.58 -4.69
N GLU A 326 0.43 28.04 -5.80
CA GLU A 326 1.22 27.06 -6.56
C GLU A 326 1.92 27.77 -7.72
N ASP A 327 3.24 27.58 -7.84
CA ASP A 327 4.03 28.17 -8.93
C ASP A 327 3.90 27.40 -10.24
N THR A 328 4.61 27.83 -11.28
CA THR A 328 4.61 27.19 -12.61
C THR A 328 5.19 25.77 -12.61
N ASN A 329 6.00 25.41 -11.61
CA ASN A 329 6.61 24.10 -11.42
C ASN A 329 5.80 23.20 -10.51
N ARG A 330 4.59 23.59 -10.15
CA ARG A 330 3.73 22.88 -9.20
C ARG A 330 4.30 22.80 -7.78
N VAL A 331 5.16 23.75 -7.40
CA VAL A 331 5.62 23.91 -6.03
C VAL A 331 4.63 24.81 -5.29
N VAL A 332 4.18 24.35 -4.14
CA VAL A 332 3.32 25.10 -3.24
C VAL A 332 4.21 26.01 -2.37
N LEU A 333 4.02 27.30 -2.50
CA LEU A 333 4.77 28.34 -1.79
C LEU A 333 3.88 28.98 -0.73
N VAL A 334 4.30 28.90 0.53
CA VAL A 334 3.62 29.57 1.66
C VAL A 334 4.05 31.04 1.68
N ASP A 335 3.14 31.96 1.38
CA ASP A 335 3.39 33.39 1.33
C ASP A 335 3.19 34.07 2.68
N ARG A 336 2.21 33.59 3.43
CA ARG A 336 1.87 34.10 4.77
C ARG A 336 1.31 32.97 5.63
N LEU A 337 1.83 32.82 6.84
CA LEU A 337 1.31 31.90 7.84
C LEU A 337 1.30 32.60 9.19
N ASP A 338 0.11 32.88 9.70
CA ASP A 338 -0.12 33.48 11.02
C ASP A 338 -0.65 32.39 11.95
N VAL A 339 -0.09 32.32 13.16
CA VAL A 339 -0.49 31.33 14.17
C VAL A 339 -0.80 32.06 15.47
N TRP A 340 -2.00 31.80 16.01
CA TRP A 340 -2.44 32.41 17.25
C TRP A 340 -2.74 31.33 18.30
N GLN A 341 -2.32 31.57 19.53
CA GLN A 341 -2.56 30.69 20.65
C GLN A 341 -3.56 31.34 21.61
N GLY A 342 -4.73 30.71 21.75
CA GLY A 342 -5.72 31.08 22.75
C GLY A 342 -5.49 30.39 24.10
N SER A 343 -6.25 30.81 25.11
CA SER A 343 -6.34 30.14 26.41
C SER A 343 -7.78 30.08 26.91
N SER A 344 -8.06 29.25 27.90
CA SER A 344 -9.40 29.18 28.51
C SER A 344 -9.88 30.51 29.09
N GLY A 345 -8.96 31.35 29.58
CA GLY A 345 -9.26 32.68 30.10
C GLY A 345 -9.25 33.80 29.06
N LYS A 346 -8.60 33.57 27.90
CA LYS A 346 -8.48 34.53 26.80
C LYS A 346 -8.59 33.80 25.45
N PRO A 347 -9.80 33.40 25.05
CA PRO A 347 -9.98 32.71 23.76
C PRO A 347 -9.75 33.68 22.60
N ILE A 348 -9.32 33.12 21.45
CA ILE A 348 -9.24 33.86 20.17
C ILE A 348 -10.66 34.24 19.78
N GLN A 349 -10.89 35.51 19.55
CA GLN A 349 -12.20 36.03 19.16
C GLN A 349 -12.41 35.82 17.66
N VAL A 350 -13.58 35.36 17.25
CA VAL A 350 -13.97 35.22 15.83
C VAL A 350 -13.77 36.52 15.06
N GLN A 351 -14.03 37.69 15.71
CA GLN A 351 -13.80 39.00 15.14
C GLN A 351 -12.36 39.20 14.64
N ALA A 352 -11.35 38.70 15.39
CA ALA A 352 -9.96 38.80 14.97
C ALA A 352 -9.70 37.98 13.68
N VAL A 353 -10.36 36.82 13.54
CA VAL A 353 -10.28 36.00 12.31
C VAL A 353 -10.98 36.72 11.14
N GLU A 354 -12.15 37.36 11.39
CA GLU A 354 -12.86 38.15 10.37
C GLU A 354 -12.02 39.34 9.91
N ASP A 355 -11.31 40.01 10.83
CA ASP A 355 -10.42 41.13 10.50
C ASP A 355 -9.22 40.64 9.67
N TRP A 356 -8.66 39.47 9.97
CA TRP A 356 -7.65 38.84 9.14
C TRP A 356 -8.18 38.49 7.73
N ILE A 357 -9.39 37.94 7.63
CA ILE A 357 -10.03 37.64 6.34
C ILE A 357 -10.17 38.91 5.52
N ARG A 358 -10.62 40.03 6.10
CA ARG A 358 -10.71 41.32 5.40
C ARG A 358 -9.36 41.83 4.91
N ASP A 359 -8.32 41.73 5.75
CA ASP A 359 -6.95 42.10 5.39
C ASP A 359 -6.42 41.27 4.23
N VAL A 360 -6.56 39.94 4.31
CA VAL A 360 -6.11 39.01 3.25
C VAL A 360 -6.92 39.23 1.95
N GLN A 361 -8.23 39.41 2.04
CA GLN A 361 -9.07 39.72 0.88
C GLN A 361 -8.60 41.00 0.18
N ALA A 362 -8.32 42.04 0.94
CA ALA A 362 -7.87 43.31 0.38
C ALA A 362 -6.45 43.25 -0.22
N ARG A 363 -5.55 42.47 0.34
CA ARG A 363 -4.13 42.46 -0.03
C ARG A 363 -3.75 41.35 -1.02
N PHE A 364 -4.38 40.18 -0.93
CA PHE A 364 -4.07 39.02 -1.77
C PHE A 364 -5.16 38.71 -2.80
N ALA A 365 -6.43 39.02 -2.48
CA ALA A 365 -7.59 38.63 -3.26
C ALA A 365 -7.57 37.14 -3.65
N PRO A 366 -7.53 36.22 -2.66
CA PRO A 366 -7.44 34.79 -2.95
C PRO A 366 -8.65 34.32 -3.77
N ARG A 367 -8.45 33.33 -4.60
CA ARG A 367 -9.53 32.70 -5.39
C ARG A 367 -10.60 32.09 -4.48
N VAL A 368 -10.16 31.59 -3.34
CA VAL A 368 -11.05 31.00 -2.34
C VAL A 368 -10.39 31.01 -0.96
N PHE A 369 -11.20 31.17 0.07
CA PHE A 369 -10.86 30.81 1.44
C PHE A 369 -11.44 29.43 1.75
N VAL A 370 -10.63 28.52 2.25
CA VAL A 370 -11.05 27.19 2.71
C VAL A 370 -11.13 27.20 4.23
N VAL A 371 -12.27 26.86 4.78
CA VAL A 371 -12.53 26.95 6.23
C VAL A 371 -13.08 25.62 6.73
N ASP A 372 -12.54 25.10 7.85
CA ASP A 372 -13.21 24.00 8.54
C ASP A 372 -14.55 24.53 9.09
N PRO A 373 -15.69 23.94 8.69
CA PRO A 373 -17.01 24.41 9.13
C PRO A 373 -17.24 24.23 10.63
N PHE A 374 -16.44 23.38 11.29
CA PHE A 374 -16.56 23.20 12.74
C PHE A 374 -16.23 24.51 13.48
N GLN A 375 -17.17 25.05 14.24
CA GLN A 375 -17.12 26.33 14.94
C GLN A 375 -17.06 27.61 14.05
N MET A 376 -17.02 27.48 12.71
CA MET A 376 -16.87 28.63 11.80
C MET A 376 -18.06 28.84 10.84
N GLU A 377 -19.16 28.13 11.04
CA GLU A 377 -20.36 28.22 10.19
C GLU A 377 -20.89 29.66 10.08
N GLY A 378 -20.92 30.39 11.19
CA GLY A 378 -21.35 31.80 11.20
C GLY A 378 -20.43 32.72 10.39
N THR A 379 -19.13 32.48 10.42
CA THR A 379 -18.13 33.22 9.63
C THR A 379 -18.24 32.90 8.15
N ILE A 380 -18.47 31.64 7.79
CA ILE A 380 -18.72 31.23 6.40
C ILE A 380 -19.93 31.99 5.85
N GLN A 381 -21.06 31.98 6.54
CA GLN A 381 -22.25 32.71 6.14
C GLN A 381 -22.01 34.24 6.08
N TRP A 382 -21.18 34.80 6.99
CA TRP A 382 -20.79 36.18 6.93
C TRP A 382 -19.96 36.49 5.68
N MET A 383 -18.97 35.65 5.33
CA MET A 383 -18.16 35.80 4.13
C MET A 383 -19.02 35.76 2.86
N GLU A 384 -19.96 34.83 2.77
CA GLU A 384 -20.93 34.73 1.66
C GLU A 384 -21.72 36.02 1.50
N ARG A 385 -22.25 36.58 2.60
CA ARG A 385 -22.98 37.87 2.59
C ARG A 385 -22.10 39.05 2.15
N GLN A 386 -20.79 38.99 2.41
CA GLN A 386 -19.84 40.03 2.01
C GLN A 386 -19.32 39.81 0.54
N GLY A 387 -19.73 38.74 -0.13
CA GLY A 387 -19.22 38.38 -1.45
C GLY A 387 -17.76 37.93 -1.43
N ILE A 388 -17.23 37.48 -0.27
CA ILE A 388 -15.89 36.91 -0.14
C ILE A 388 -15.95 35.44 -0.56
N PRO A 389 -15.12 34.99 -1.53
CA PRO A 389 -15.16 33.60 -2.00
C PRO A 389 -14.73 32.63 -0.89
N VAL A 390 -15.63 31.75 -0.47
CA VAL A 390 -15.38 30.80 0.61
C VAL A 390 -15.91 29.42 0.28
N GLU A 391 -15.19 28.39 0.67
CA GLU A 391 -15.60 26.99 0.64
C GLU A 391 -15.42 26.34 2.00
N ALA A 392 -16.46 25.65 2.47
CA ALA A 392 -16.34 24.79 3.63
C ALA A 392 -15.53 23.54 3.27
N PHE A 393 -14.51 23.20 4.05
CA PHE A 393 -13.75 21.98 3.84
C PHE A 393 -14.65 20.75 4.03
N LYS A 394 -14.77 19.94 2.97
CA LYS A 394 -15.66 18.79 2.96
C LYS A 394 -14.91 17.52 3.38
N SER A 395 -15.05 17.15 4.64
CA SER A 395 -14.48 15.88 5.13
C SER A 395 -15.10 14.64 4.47
N ARG A 396 -16.33 14.73 3.91
CA ARG A 396 -17.03 13.63 3.21
C ARG A 396 -16.91 12.29 3.93
N ALA A 397 -17.33 12.22 5.18
CA ALA A 397 -17.15 11.04 6.04
C ALA A 397 -15.69 10.59 6.21
N GLY A 398 -14.74 11.55 6.14
CA GLY A 398 -13.30 11.32 6.30
C GLY A 398 -12.50 11.22 5.00
N GLN A 399 -13.15 11.04 3.85
CA GLN A 399 -12.46 10.96 2.55
C GLN A 399 -11.63 12.23 2.26
N GLY A 400 -12.16 13.42 2.57
CA GLY A 400 -11.44 14.68 2.38
C GLY A 400 -10.18 14.77 3.27
N ASN A 401 -10.25 14.28 4.51
CA ASN A 401 -9.09 14.22 5.40
C ASN A 401 -8.02 13.25 4.88
N TYR A 402 -8.42 12.14 4.27
CA TYR A 402 -7.50 11.20 3.63
C TYR A 402 -6.82 11.82 2.41
N GLU A 403 -7.58 12.44 1.53
CA GLU A 403 -7.06 13.13 0.34
C GLU A 403 -6.09 14.27 0.73
N MET A 404 -6.42 15.05 1.76
CA MET A 404 -5.56 16.09 2.31
C MET A 404 -4.25 15.51 2.86
N ALA A 405 -4.34 14.45 3.64
CA ALA A 405 -3.16 13.79 4.20
C ALA A 405 -2.26 13.21 3.08
N GLN A 406 -2.83 12.53 2.09
CA GLN A 406 -2.06 12.03 0.97
C GLN A 406 -1.37 13.15 0.19
N HIS A 407 -2.10 14.23 -0.11
CA HIS A 407 -1.57 15.33 -0.89
C HIS A 407 -0.45 16.09 -0.16
N LEU A 408 -0.64 16.42 1.12
CA LEU A 408 0.39 17.09 1.93
C LEU A 408 1.66 16.23 2.01
N ARG A 409 1.49 14.92 2.24
CA ARG A 409 2.62 13.99 2.24
C ARG A 409 3.37 14.00 0.90
N ALA A 410 2.66 13.88 -0.22
CA ALA A 410 3.27 13.89 -1.54
C ALA A 410 4.06 15.18 -1.78
N LEU A 411 3.50 16.33 -1.42
CA LEU A 411 4.19 17.62 -1.56
C LEU A 411 5.51 17.68 -0.77
N VAL A 412 5.53 17.13 0.46
CA VAL A 412 6.74 17.13 1.28
C VAL A 412 7.78 16.14 0.74
N VAL A 413 7.39 14.90 0.44
CA VAL A 413 8.31 13.86 -0.07
C VAL A 413 8.90 14.23 -1.42
N GLU A 414 8.11 14.82 -2.32
CA GLU A 414 8.53 15.29 -3.64
C GLU A 414 9.24 16.66 -3.61
N ARG A 415 9.41 17.25 -2.43
CA ARG A 415 9.98 18.61 -2.23
C ARG A 415 9.24 19.67 -3.05
N ARG A 416 7.94 19.62 -3.02
CA ARG A 416 7.04 20.57 -3.68
C ARG A 416 6.26 21.44 -2.69
N LEU A 417 6.68 21.50 -1.44
CA LEU A 417 6.21 22.46 -0.43
C LEU A 417 7.40 23.29 0.03
N ALA A 418 7.24 24.61 0.07
CA ALA A 418 8.26 25.51 0.55
C ALA A 418 7.66 26.66 1.35
N TRP A 419 8.38 27.12 2.36
CA TRP A 419 7.97 28.24 3.20
C TRP A 419 9.15 29.15 3.57
N TYR A 420 8.89 30.41 3.90
CA TYR A 420 9.89 31.35 4.35
C TYR A 420 10.39 31.00 5.76
N PRO A 421 11.64 31.41 6.12
CA PRO A 421 12.14 31.24 7.49
C PRO A 421 11.18 31.80 8.54
N GLU A 422 11.04 31.09 9.66
CA GLU A 422 10.16 31.49 10.80
C GLU A 422 8.68 31.54 10.44
N ALA A 423 8.22 30.86 9.37
CA ALA A 423 6.82 30.83 8.96
C ALA A 423 5.93 30.23 10.04
N GLY A 424 5.13 31.07 10.69
CA GLY A 424 4.21 30.65 11.76
C GLY A 424 4.92 30.09 13.00
N ASP A 425 6.20 30.37 13.20
CA ASP A 425 6.95 29.89 14.36
C ASP A 425 6.44 30.53 15.65
N LEU A 426 6.40 29.74 16.71
CA LEU A 426 6.10 30.15 18.07
C LEU A 426 7.32 29.85 18.96
N PRO A 427 7.42 30.46 20.15
CA PRO A 427 8.58 30.23 21.02
C PRO A 427 8.82 28.78 21.38
N GLU A 428 7.78 27.95 21.40
CA GLU A 428 7.84 26.54 21.78
C GLU A 428 8.08 25.56 20.62
N ASP A 429 7.73 25.93 19.39
CA ASP A 429 7.92 25.07 18.22
C ASP A 429 7.83 25.83 16.88
N SER A 430 8.40 25.24 15.84
CA SER A 430 8.36 25.71 14.46
C SER A 430 7.38 24.89 13.60
N LEU A 431 7.06 25.40 12.39
CA LEU A 431 6.33 24.63 11.39
C LEU A 431 7.04 23.30 11.05
N ALA A 432 8.38 23.33 10.98
CA ALA A 432 9.16 22.13 10.71
C ALA A 432 9.05 21.09 11.85
N ASP A 433 8.98 21.55 13.11
CA ASP A 433 8.80 20.64 14.24
C ASP A 433 7.40 20.04 14.26
N GLU A 434 6.36 20.84 13.98
CA GLU A 434 4.98 20.35 13.89
C GLU A 434 4.86 19.28 12.80
N LEU A 435 5.30 19.57 11.58
CA LEU A 435 5.24 18.62 10.46
C LEU A 435 5.99 17.31 10.75
N ALA A 436 7.18 17.38 11.36
CA ALA A 436 8.00 16.20 11.67
C ALA A 436 7.42 15.35 12.82
N MET A 437 6.55 15.94 13.64
CA MET A 437 5.93 15.25 14.78
C MET A 437 4.52 14.72 14.49
N LEU A 438 4.01 14.92 13.29
CA LEU A 438 2.73 14.34 12.87
C LEU A 438 2.78 12.82 12.86
N ARG A 439 1.68 12.19 13.27
CA ARG A 439 1.53 10.75 13.32
C ARG A 439 0.41 10.27 12.41
N VAL A 440 0.57 9.07 11.89
CA VAL A 440 -0.49 8.38 11.12
C VAL A 440 -1.56 7.86 12.07
N ARG A 441 -2.80 8.25 11.84
CA ARG A 441 -3.97 7.62 12.45
C ARG A 441 -4.76 6.85 11.41
N ARG A 442 -4.79 5.53 11.54
CA ARG A 442 -5.54 4.66 10.62
C ARG A 442 -7.04 4.78 10.87
N MET A 443 -7.80 4.86 9.78
CA MET A 443 -9.25 5.01 9.78
C MET A 443 -9.85 3.99 8.80
N ASN A 444 -11.18 3.81 8.84
CA ASN A 444 -11.87 2.90 7.91
C ASN A 444 -11.76 3.31 6.42
N TYR A 445 -11.52 4.59 6.17
CA TYR A 445 -11.39 5.20 4.84
C TYR A 445 -9.93 5.36 4.37
N GLY A 446 -8.95 4.87 5.14
CA GLY A 446 -7.52 5.04 4.86
C GLY A 446 -6.76 5.52 6.10
N TYR A 447 -6.13 6.69 6.04
CA TYR A 447 -5.48 7.31 7.18
C TYR A 447 -5.68 8.84 7.16
N ARG A 448 -5.49 9.46 8.31
CA ARG A 448 -5.25 10.89 8.45
C ARG A 448 -3.97 11.11 9.24
N PHE A 449 -3.39 12.29 9.19
CA PHE A 449 -2.43 12.68 10.21
C PHE A 449 -3.15 13.18 11.46
N ASP A 450 -2.44 13.11 12.57
CA ASP A 450 -2.90 13.54 13.89
C ASP A 450 -1.66 13.93 14.72
N HIS A 451 -1.81 14.50 15.86
CA HIS A 451 -0.73 14.83 16.78
C HIS A 451 -0.76 13.94 18.03
N GLU A 452 0.37 13.78 18.69
CA GLU A 452 0.45 13.17 20.02
C GLU A 452 -0.07 14.14 21.09
N ASN A 453 -0.43 13.61 22.26
CA ASN A 453 -0.87 14.42 23.38
C ASN A 453 0.13 15.57 23.66
N GLN A 454 -0.39 16.79 23.84
CA GLN A 454 0.35 18.04 24.04
C GLN A 454 1.12 18.56 22.81
N ARG A 455 0.83 18.06 21.60
CA ARG A 455 1.33 18.57 20.32
C ARG A 455 0.19 19.21 19.52
N HIS A 456 0.52 19.74 18.38
CA HIS A 456 -0.39 20.48 17.51
C HIS A 456 -0.25 20.00 16.06
N ASP A 457 -1.33 20.14 15.27
CA ASP A 457 -1.38 19.87 13.83
C ASP A 457 -2.09 20.98 13.04
N ASP A 458 -2.40 22.08 13.70
CA ASP A 458 -3.23 23.18 13.16
C ASP A 458 -2.59 23.83 11.92
N ARG A 459 -1.25 24.04 11.90
CA ARG A 459 -0.53 24.57 10.74
C ARG A 459 -0.58 23.59 9.56
N ALA A 460 -0.39 22.30 9.86
CA ALA A 460 -0.42 21.24 8.86
C ALA A 460 -1.82 21.09 8.26
N VAL A 461 -2.87 21.20 9.08
CA VAL A 461 -4.28 21.18 8.62
C VAL A 461 -4.54 22.38 7.71
N ALA A 462 -4.21 23.60 8.15
CA ALA A 462 -4.42 24.82 7.35
C ALA A 462 -3.66 24.74 6.00
N ILE A 463 -2.37 24.37 6.01
CA ILE A 463 -1.58 24.20 4.78
C ILE A 463 -2.16 23.07 3.91
N GLY A 464 -2.53 21.95 4.51
CA GLY A 464 -3.10 20.80 3.81
C GLY A 464 -4.40 21.13 3.08
N MET A 465 -5.32 21.83 3.74
CA MET A 465 -6.58 22.29 3.15
C MET A 465 -6.34 23.26 1.98
N ALA A 466 -5.48 24.26 2.18
CA ALA A 466 -5.16 25.23 1.14
C ALA A 466 -4.47 24.58 -0.06
N ALA A 467 -3.47 23.73 0.16
CA ALA A 467 -2.73 23.06 -0.89
C ALA A 467 -3.60 22.07 -1.70
N LEU A 468 -4.45 21.29 -1.02
CA LEU A 468 -5.39 20.37 -1.69
C LEU A 468 -6.35 21.15 -2.61
N THR A 469 -6.82 22.31 -2.15
CA THR A 469 -7.71 23.17 -2.93
C THR A 469 -6.96 23.86 -4.08
N ALA A 470 -5.73 24.32 -3.87
CA ALA A 470 -4.90 24.93 -4.90
C ALA A 470 -4.66 24.00 -6.09
N ARG A 471 -4.55 22.68 -5.86
CA ARG A 471 -4.43 21.65 -6.89
C ARG A 471 -5.57 21.69 -7.93
N SER A 472 -6.77 22.11 -7.54
CA SER A 472 -7.94 22.17 -8.43
C SER A 472 -7.89 23.33 -9.43
N PHE A 473 -6.99 24.28 -9.23
CA PHE A 473 -6.82 25.41 -10.14
C PHE A 473 -5.73 25.13 -11.19
N PRO A 474 -5.83 25.73 -12.39
CA PRO A 474 -4.77 25.62 -13.40
C PRO A 474 -3.46 26.18 -12.84
N ALA A 475 -2.34 25.54 -13.19
CA ALA A 475 -1.02 26.08 -12.86
C ALA A 475 -0.87 27.52 -13.38
N GLN A 476 -0.11 28.33 -12.65
CA GLN A 476 0.14 29.70 -13.04
C GLN A 476 0.77 29.75 -14.45
N GLN A 477 0.17 30.50 -15.36
CA GLN A 477 0.79 30.80 -16.63
C GLN A 477 1.59 32.09 -16.50
N PHE A 478 2.87 32.05 -16.88
CA PHE A 478 3.71 33.24 -16.92
C PHE A 478 3.19 34.17 -17.99
N VAL A 479 2.41 35.17 -17.63
CA VAL A 479 2.04 36.26 -18.53
C VAL A 479 3.18 37.27 -18.51
N MET A 480 4.00 37.28 -19.57
CA MET A 480 4.95 38.39 -19.76
C MET A 480 4.18 39.71 -19.75
N PRO A 481 4.58 40.70 -18.92
CA PRO A 481 3.99 42.02 -19.04
C PRO A 481 4.25 42.52 -20.45
N ARG A 482 3.21 42.85 -21.19
CA ARG A 482 3.37 43.60 -22.44
C ARG A 482 4.06 44.91 -22.08
N LEU A 483 5.33 45.07 -22.51
CA LEU A 483 6.00 46.35 -22.50
C LEU A 483 5.16 47.27 -23.41
N LEU A 484 4.50 48.23 -22.78
CA LEU A 484 3.89 49.39 -23.47
C LEU A 484 4.96 50.38 -23.87
#